data_db1c71a4b4757b50cf2e3d64d1fcf726
#
_entry.id   db1c71a4b4757b50cf2e3d64d1fcf726
#
_cell.length_a   1.000
_cell.length_b   1.000
_cell.length_c   1.000
_cell.angle_alpha   90.00
_cell.angle_beta   90.00
_cell.angle_gamma   90.00
#
_symmetry.space_group_name_H-M   'P 1'
#
loop_
_entity.id
_entity.type
_entity.pdbx_description
1 polymer ?
#
loop_
_entity_poly.entity_id
_entity_poly.type
_entity_poly.pdbx_seq_one_letter_code
_entity_poly.pdbx_strand_id
1 'polypeptide(L)'
;MSVRRLAPKELQPASFTFTDENLAWARKEIAKYPPGRQASAAISILWRVQEQHQGWVSEAAIRAVADLLEMPHIRMLEIATFYTMFQLSPVGKKAHVQVCGTTPCRLRGAGDLIEVCKSRIHHDPFHLSEDGNFSWEEVECLGACVNAPMVLIWKDTYEDLTKESFGKMLDGFAFGNPPKPGPQNGRQFSAPITGPTTLKEVT
;
A
#
# COMPACT_ATOMS: atom_id res chain seq x y z
N MET A 1 -19.31 5.69 -4.77
CA MET A 1 -17.86 5.98 -4.97
C MET A 1 -17.51 7.14 -4.05
N SER A 2 -16.60 6.93 -3.09
CA SER A 2 -16.09 8.04 -2.28
C SER A 2 -15.21 8.92 -3.17
N VAL A 3 -15.46 10.23 -3.17
CA VAL A 3 -14.60 11.18 -3.87
C VAL A 3 -13.29 11.26 -3.11
N ARG A 4 -12.19 10.78 -3.71
CA ARG A 4 -10.86 10.88 -3.12
C ARG A 4 -10.40 12.34 -3.14
N ARG A 5 -10.03 12.85 -2.00
CA ARG A 5 -9.61 14.25 -1.81
C ARG A 5 -8.21 14.30 -1.24
N LEU A 6 -7.49 15.37 -1.57
CA LEU A 6 -6.24 15.68 -0.90
C LEU A 6 -6.47 15.96 0.59
N ALA A 7 -5.45 15.68 1.40
CA ALA A 7 -5.46 16.06 2.81
C ALA A 7 -5.78 17.56 2.99
N PRO A 8 -6.39 17.95 4.12
CA PRO A 8 -6.62 19.34 4.46
C PRO A 8 -5.34 20.18 4.39
N LYS A 9 -5.48 21.50 4.15
CA LYS A 9 -4.33 22.40 3.96
C LYS A 9 -3.36 22.41 5.15
N GLU A 10 -3.87 22.20 6.34
CA GLU A 10 -3.11 22.18 7.60
C GLU A 10 -2.13 21.00 7.66
N LEU A 11 -2.42 19.93 6.95
CA LEU A 11 -1.57 18.73 6.85
C LEU A 11 -0.65 18.75 5.63
N GLN A 12 -0.85 19.69 4.69
CA GLN A 12 -0.05 19.78 3.48
C GLN A 12 1.31 20.44 3.78
N PRO A 13 2.43 19.83 3.35
CA PRO A 13 3.72 20.49 3.43
C PRO A 13 3.76 21.69 2.48
N ALA A 14 4.49 22.72 2.87
CA ALA A 14 4.66 23.94 2.05
C ALA A 14 5.39 23.66 0.73
N SER A 15 6.26 22.65 0.69
CA SER A 15 7.03 22.27 -0.49
C SER A 15 7.40 20.80 -0.46
N PHE A 16 7.76 20.27 -1.62
CA PHE A 16 8.37 18.95 -1.78
C PHE A 16 9.61 19.06 -2.67
N THR A 17 10.68 18.40 -2.27
CA THR A 17 11.91 18.32 -3.07
C THR A 17 12.33 16.85 -3.16
N PHE A 18 12.62 16.40 -4.38
CA PHE A 18 13.22 15.08 -4.56
C PHE A 18 14.59 15.02 -3.89
N THR A 19 14.90 13.89 -3.26
CA THR A 19 16.31 13.61 -2.93
C THR A 19 17.11 13.44 -4.22
N ASP A 20 18.43 13.69 -4.16
CA ASP A 20 19.31 13.53 -5.35
C ASP A 20 19.21 12.12 -5.94
N GLU A 21 19.15 11.09 -5.09
CA GLU A 21 18.96 9.71 -5.49
C GLU A 21 17.66 9.50 -6.25
N ASN A 22 16.53 10.01 -5.69
CA ASN A 22 15.22 9.84 -6.30
C ASN A 22 15.07 10.66 -7.58
N LEU A 23 15.68 11.82 -7.65
CA LEU A 23 15.71 12.62 -8.88
C LEU A 23 16.52 11.92 -9.98
N ALA A 24 17.68 11.36 -9.64
CA ALA A 24 18.48 10.59 -10.58
C ALA A 24 17.75 9.34 -11.06
N TRP A 25 17.05 8.65 -10.17
CA TRP A 25 16.21 7.50 -10.51
C TRP A 25 15.06 7.91 -11.43
N ALA A 26 14.34 9.00 -11.10
CA ALA A 26 13.22 9.49 -11.93
C ALA A 26 13.66 9.85 -13.35
N ARG A 27 14.83 10.47 -13.51
CA ARG A 27 15.41 10.76 -14.84
C ARG A 27 15.71 9.48 -15.63
N LYS A 28 16.21 8.44 -14.98
CA LYS A 28 16.42 7.12 -15.62
C LYS A 28 15.09 6.48 -16.02
N GLU A 29 14.06 6.64 -15.19
CA GLU A 29 12.71 6.12 -15.47
C GLU A 29 12.11 6.82 -16.71
N ILE A 30 12.21 8.15 -16.77
CA ILE A 30 11.77 8.95 -17.93
C ILE A 30 12.49 8.52 -19.21
N ALA A 31 13.80 8.27 -19.14
CA ALA A 31 14.62 7.90 -20.29
C ALA A 31 14.26 6.53 -20.91
N LYS A 32 13.42 5.72 -20.27
CA LYS A 32 12.89 4.47 -20.85
C LYS A 32 11.86 4.73 -21.96
N TYR A 33 11.31 5.93 -22.03
CA TYR A 33 10.27 6.30 -22.98
C TYR A 33 10.82 7.21 -24.09
N PRO A 34 10.24 7.17 -25.28
CA PRO A 34 10.66 8.05 -26.39
C PRO A 34 10.51 9.54 -26.03
N PRO A 35 11.29 10.43 -26.67
CA PRO A 35 11.12 11.89 -26.52
C PRO A 35 9.67 12.33 -26.71
N GLY A 36 9.17 13.21 -25.80
CA GLY A 36 7.79 13.66 -25.77
C GLY A 36 6.78 12.69 -25.15
N ARG A 37 7.26 11.54 -24.59
CA ARG A 37 6.43 10.54 -23.91
C ARG A 37 6.77 10.39 -22.42
N GLN A 38 7.41 11.38 -21.83
CA GLN A 38 7.80 11.41 -20.41
C GLN A 38 6.62 11.19 -19.45
N ALA A 39 5.41 11.59 -19.84
CA ALA A 39 4.18 11.37 -19.07
C ALA A 39 3.93 9.87 -18.73
N SER A 40 4.47 8.94 -19.52
CA SER A 40 4.35 7.50 -19.27
C SER A 40 5.06 7.05 -17.99
N ALA A 41 6.00 7.83 -17.46
CA ALA A 41 6.68 7.56 -16.19
C ALA A 41 5.89 8.02 -14.94
N ALA A 42 4.72 8.64 -15.11
CA ALA A 42 3.98 9.30 -14.03
C ALA A 42 3.70 8.38 -12.85
N ILE A 43 3.17 7.18 -13.10
CA ILE A 43 2.79 6.22 -12.05
C ILE A 43 4.03 5.75 -11.28
N SER A 44 5.10 5.37 -11.98
CA SER A 44 6.35 4.91 -11.34
C SER A 44 6.95 6.00 -10.46
N ILE A 45 6.95 7.25 -10.93
CA ILE A 45 7.51 8.38 -10.18
C ILE A 45 6.63 8.73 -8.98
N LEU A 46 5.29 8.72 -9.11
CA LEU A 46 4.39 8.92 -7.98
C LEU A 46 4.58 7.86 -6.89
N TRP A 47 4.82 6.59 -7.26
CA TRP A 47 5.18 5.54 -6.32
C TRP A 47 6.45 5.88 -5.54
N ARG A 48 7.51 6.27 -6.24
CA ARG A 48 8.78 6.63 -5.61
C ARG A 48 8.65 7.85 -4.71
N VAL A 49 7.82 8.81 -5.10
CA VAL A 49 7.49 9.99 -4.29
C VAL A 49 6.73 9.60 -3.04
N GLN A 50 5.73 8.71 -3.15
CA GLN A 50 4.98 8.21 -2.00
C GLN A 50 5.89 7.54 -0.97
N GLU A 51 6.86 6.74 -1.43
CA GLU A 51 7.87 6.13 -0.57
C GLU A 51 8.76 7.18 0.12
N GLN A 52 9.24 8.17 -0.63
CA GLN A 52 10.03 9.26 -0.07
C GLN A 52 9.25 10.08 0.96
N HIS A 53 7.97 10.27 0.74
CA HIS A 53 7.09 11.12 1.54
C HIS A 53 6.30 10.33 2.60
N GLN A 54 6.93 9.34 3.23
CA GLN A 54 6.36 8.57 4.35
C GLN A 54 5.02 7.87 4.03
N GLY A 55 4.88 7.37 2.82
CA GLY A 55 3.75 6.54 2.41
C GLY A 55 2.54 7.28 1.85
N TRP A 56 2.59 8.60 1.64
CA TRP A 56 1.52 9.36 1.02
C TRP A 56 2.02 10.42 0.03
N VAL A 57 1.14 10.94 -0.82
CA VAL A 57 1.46 11.92 -1.87
C VAL A 57 0.78 13.24 -1.55
N SER A 58 1.56 14.25 -1.18
CA SER A 58 1.07 15.60 -0.91
C SER A 58 0.80 16.40 -2.19
N GLU A 59 0.03 17.48 -2.11
CA GLU A 59 -0.20 18.36 -3.25
C GLU A 59 1.11 18.94 -3.80
N ALA A 60 2.03 19.34 -2.92
CA ALA A 60 3.34 19.83 -3.31
C ALA A 60 4.15 18.78 -4.08
N ALA A 61 4.05 17.50 -3.67
CA ALA A 61 4.70 16.40 -4.35
C ALA A 61 4.08 16.12 -5.73
N ILE A 62 2.74 16.18 -5.86
CA ILE A 62 2.04 16.07 -7.15
C ILE A 62 2.51 17.17 -8.12
N ARG A 63 2.65 18.42 -7.65
CA ARG A 63 3.18 19.53 -8.45
C ARG A 63 4.60 19.28 -8.90
N ALA A 64 5.48 18.87 -8.00
CA ALA A 64 6.88 18.58 -8.32
C ALA A 64 7.02 17.48 -9.37
N VAL A 65 6.17 16.45 -9.33
CA VAL A 65 6.14 15.40 -10.38
C VAL A 65 5.62 15.95 -11.71
N ALA A 66 4.56 16.77 -11.66
CA ALA A 66 4.02 17.42 -12.86
C ALA A 66 5.08 18.28 -13.56
N ASP A 67 5.80 19.10 -12.79
CA ASP A 67 6.87 19.95 -13.31
C ASP A 67 8.01 19.13 -13.91
N LEU A 68 8.44 18.05 -13.22
CA LEU A 68 9.50 17.16 -13.70
C LEU A 68 9.13 16.47 -15.04
N LEU A 69 7.84 16.17 -15.23
CA LEU A 69 7.32 15.51 -16.43
C LEU A 69 6.79 16.46 -17.49
N GLU A 70 6.91 17.79 -17.26
CA GLU A 70 6.35 18.83 -18.13
C GLU A 70 4.86 18.64 -18.42
N MET A 71 4.11 18.21 -17.39
CA MET A 71 2.68 17.94 -17.45
C MET A 71 1.87 19.04 -16.75
N PRO A 72 0.68 19.39 -17.24
CA PRO A 72 -0.23 20.22 -16.47
C PRO A 72 -0.53 19.57 -15.11
N HIS A 73 -0.50 20.37 -14.03
CA HIS A 73 -0.77 19.87 -12.67
C HIS A 73 -2.08 19.08 -12.55
N ILE A 74 -3.15 19.56 -13.23
CA ILE A 74 -4.45 18.90 -13.21
C ILE A 74 -4.37 17.44 -13.74
N ARG A 75 -3.53 17.19 -14.76
CA ARG A 75 -3.36 15.83 -15.31
C ARG A 75 -2.63 14.90 -14.34
N MET A 76 -1.67 15.43 -13.59
CA MET A 76 -1.01 14.66 -12.54
C MET A 76 -1.95 14.40 -11.36
N LEU A 77 -2.76 15.39 -10.99
CA LEU A 77 -3.79 15.24 -9.96
C LEU A 77 -4.84 14.19 -10.34
N GLU A 78 -5.28 14.15 -11.60
CA GLU A 78 -6.17 13.10 -12.12
C GLU A 78 -5.58 11.71 -11.90
N ILE A 79 -4.30 11.50 -12.21
CA ILE A 79 -3.62 10.22 -12.00
C ILE A 79 -3.59 9.85 -10.51
N ALA A 80 -3.16 10.78 -9.66
CA ALA A 80 -3.05 10.55 -8.23
C ALA A 80 -4.40 10.25 -7.56
N THR A 81 -5.49 10.88 -8.02
CA THR A 81 -6.84 10.64 -7.49
C THR A 81 -7.53 9.43 -8.09
N PHE A 82 -7.21 9.07 -9.33
CA PHE A 82 -7.80 7.91 -10.00
C PHE A 82 -7.25 6.59 -9.44
N TYR A 83 -5.93 6.48 -9.29
CA TYR A 83 -5.29 5.25 -8.80
C TYR A 83 -5.34 5.20 -7.28
N THR A 84 -6.13 4.27 -6.74
CA THR A 84 -6.38 4.13 -5.28
C THR A 84 -5.15 3.71 -4.47
N MET A 85 -4.12 3.19 -5.12
CA MET A 85 -2.84 2.86 -4.48
C MET A 85 -2.05 4.09 -3.98
N PHE A 86 -2.36 5.30 -4.48
CA PHE A 86 -1.75 6.52 -3.98
C PHE A 86 -2.53 7.04 -2.79
N GLN A 87 -1.90 7.13 -1.65
CA GLN A 87 -2.48 7.71 -0.44
C GLN A 87 -2.40 9.24 -0.54
N LEU A 88 -3.52 9.93 -0.35
CA LEU A 88 -3.61 11.40 -0.51
C LEU A 88 -3.65 12.13 0.84
N SER A 89 -3.50 11.38 1.92
CA SER A 89 -3.43 11.86 3.31
C SER A 89 -2.35 11.10 4.05
N PRO A 90 -1.82 11.65 5.15
CA PRO A 90 -0.86 10.96 5.99
C PRO A 90 -1.35 9.57 6.40
N VAL A 91 -0.46 8.59 6.35
CA VAL A 91 -0.68 7.20 6.77
C VAL A 91 0.16 6.85 8.00
N GLY A 92 -0.12 5.72 8.63
CA GLY A 92 0.61 5.26 9.80
C GLY A 92 2.12 5.10 9.52
N LYS A 93 2.95 5.64 10.40
CA LYS A 93 4.41 5.65 10.23
C LYS A 93 5.05 4.27 10.21
N LYS A 94 4.47 3.32 10.97
CA LYS A 94 4.97 1.94 11.07
C LYS A 94 4.26 1.02 10.08
N ALA A 95 2.96 1.20 9.89
CA ALA A 95 2.19 0.41 8.94
C ALA A 95 0.93 1.14 8.48
N HIS A 96 0.69 1.07 7.18
CA HIS A 96 -0.61 1.31 6.57
C HIS A 96 -1.17 -0.03 6.10
N VAL A 97 -2.24 -0.48 6.75
CA VAL A 97 -2.81 -1.81 6.54
C VAL A 97 -3.94 -1.75 5.53
N GLN A 98 -3.78 -2.42 4.41
CA GLN A 98 -4.82 -2.57 3.39
C GLN A 98 -5.43 -3.97 3.50
N VAL A 99 -6.67 -4.05 3.99
CA VAL A 99 -7.37 -5.33 4.17
C VAL A 99 -8.16 -5.66 2.92
N CYS A 100 -7.88 -6.79 2.30
CA CYS A 100 -8.68 -7.27 1.15
C CYS A 100 -10.10 -7.62 1.59
N GLY A 101 -11.11 -6.88 1.09
CA GLY A 101 -12.53 -7.04 1.44
C GLY A 101 -13.36 -7.83 0.44
N THR A 102 -12.77 -8.36 -0.66
CA THR A 102 -13.53 -9.04 -1.71
C THR A 102 -13.95 -10.46 -1.32
N THR A 103 -14.83 -11.04 -2.12
CA THR A 103 -15.57 -12.26 -1.77
C THR A 103 -14.73 -13.40 -1.20
N PRO A 104 -13.60 -13.84 -1.80
CA PRO A 104 -12.82 -14.93 -1.21
C PRO A 104 -12.27 -14.61 0.18
N CYS A 105 -11.73 -13.40 0.36
CA CYS A 105 -11.21 -12.95 1.66
C CYS A 105 -12.35 -12.79 2.68
N ARG A 106 -13.49 -12.26 2.26
CA ARG A 106 -14.67 -12.10 3.12
C ARG A 106 -15.19 -13.45 3.62
N LEU A 107 -15.30 -14.45 2.74
CA LEU A 107 -15.70 -15.82 3.11
C LEU A 107 -14.69 -16.52 4.02
N ARG A 108 -13.41 -16.12 3.97
CA ARG A 108 -12.32 -16.71 4.74
C ARG A 108 -11.98 -15.94 6.01
N GLY A 109 -12.76 -14.90 6.38
CA GLY A 109 -12.61 -14.20 7.65
C GLY A 109 -12.01 -12.80 7.58
N ALA A 110 -12.01 -12.12 6.41
CA ALA A 110 -11.54 -10.72 6.34
C ALA A 110 -12.33 -9.78 7.26
N GLY A 111 -13.58 -10.11 7.58
CA GLY A 111 -14.37 -9.38 8.58
C GLY A 111 -13.69 -9.34 9.95
N ASP A 112 -13.10 -10.46 10.40
CA ASP A 112 -12.39 -10.52 11.68
C ASP A 112 -11.12 -9.65 11.67
N LEU A 113 -10.42 -9.58 10.51
CA LEU A 113 -9.26 -8.69 10.36
C LEU A 113 -9.67 -7.22 10.43
N ILE A 114 -10.79 -6.86 9.81
CA ILE A 114 -11.36 -5.49 9.89
C ILE A 114 -11.71 -5.15 11.33
N GLU A 115 -12.31 -6.07 12.10
CA GLU A 115 -12.61 -5.82 13.52
C GLU A 115 -11.33 -5.65 14.37
N VAL A 116 -10.25 -6.35 14.04
CA VAL A 116 -8.94 -6.08 14.66
C VAL A 116 -8.45 -4.68 14.31
N CYS A 117 -8.55 -4.25 13.05
CA CYS A 117 -8.18 -2.88 12.66
C CYS A 117 -8.98 -1.84 13.43
N LYS A 118 -10.31 -2.01 13.49
CA LYS A 118 -11.20 -1.09 14.22
C LYS A 118 -10.88 -0.99 15.70
N SER A 119 -10.54 -2.10 16.33
CA SER A 119 -10.28 -2.15 17.77
C SER A 119 -8.87 -1.71 18.16
N ARG A 120 -7.88 -1.87 17.27
CA ARG A 120 -6.47 -1.66 17.59
C ARG A 120 -5.83 -0.45 16.90
N ILE A 121 -6.40 0.02 15.79
CA ILE A 121 -5.87 1.13 15.01
C ILE A 121 -6.81 2.32 15.15
N HIS A 122 -7.96 2.26 14.50
CA HIS A 122 -9.00 3.29 14.59
C HIS A 122 -10.34 2.71 14.12
N HIS A 123 -11.45 3.13 14.73
CA HIS A 123 -12.79 2.66 14.35
C HIS A 123 -13.07 2.88 12.86
N ASP A 124 -12.74 4.05 12.35
CA ASP A 124 -12.97 4.43 10.96
C ASP A 124 -11.72 4.22 10.10
N PRO A 125 -11.84 3.74 8.85
CA PRO A 125 -10.73 3.64 7.92
C PRO A 125 -10.18 5.03 7.56
N PHE A 126 -8.96 5.08 7.05
CA PHE A 126 -8.24 6.30 6.67
C PHE A 126 -7.88 7.24 7.83
N HIS A 127 -8.03 6.81 9.07
CA HIS A 127 -7.61 7.55 10.24
C HIS A 127 -6.35 6.95 10.86
N LEU A 128 -5.54 7.81 11.45
CA LEU A 128 -4.36 7.38 12.20
C LEU A 128 -4.75 6.84 13.57
N SER A 129 -3.99 5.86 14.08
CA SER A 129 -4.01 5.50 15.50
C SER A 129 -3.61 6.69 16.37
N GLU A 130 -3.96 6.68 17.66
CA GLU A 130 -3.66 7.78 18.60
C GLU A 130 -2.17 8.14 18.64
N ASP A 131 -1.29 7.16 18.49
CA ASP A 131 0.17 7.32 18.46
C ASP A 131 0.71 7.68 17.05
N GLY A 132 -0.15 7.74 16.02
CA GLY A 132 0.21 8.03 14.63
C GLY A 132 1.03 6.94 13.94
N ASN A 133 1.15 5.75 14.52
CA ASN A 133 1.98 4.68 13.99
C ASN A 133 1.27 3.80 12.98
N PHE A 134 -0.05 3.68 13.08
CA PHE A 134 -0.86 2.80 12.22
C PHE A 134 -1.99 3.58 11.54
N SER A 135 -2.38 3.08 10.40
CA SER A 135 -3.63 3.41 9.70
C SER A 135 -4.11 2.19 8.93
N TRP A 136 -5.37 2.20 8.52
CA TRP A 136 -5.92 1.08 7.75
C TRP A 136 -7.00 1.53 6.77
N GLU A 137 -7.22 0.70 5.76
CA GLU A 137 -8.35 0.79 4.83
C GLU A 137 -8.80 -0.60 4.38
N GLU A 138 -10.06 -0.71 3.95
CA GLU A 138 -10.55 -1.86 3.20
C GLU A 138 -10.33 -1.59 1.71
N VAL A 139 -9.74 -2.58 1.01
CA VAL A 139 -9.42 -2.47 -0.41
C VAL A 139 -10.05 -3.60 -1.20
N GLU A 140 -10.09 -3.42 -2.53
CA GLU A 140 -10.48 -4.45 -3.47
C GLU A 140 -9.42 -5.57 -3.56
N CYS A 141 -9.69 -6.59 -4.38
CA CYS A 141 -8.88 -7.79 -4.49
C CYS A 141 -7.39 -7.51 -4.73
N LEU A 142 -6.55 -8.00 -3.82
CA LEU A 142 -5.09 -7.90 -3.89
C LEU A 142 -4.41 -9.09 -4.60
N GLY A 143 -5.19 -10.02 -5.14
CA GLY A 143 -4.70 -11.08 -6.04
C GLY A 143 -4.25 -12.39 -5.37
N ALA A 144 -4.19 -12.49 -4.04
CA ALA A 144 -3.78 -13.71 -3.34
C ALA A 144 -4.97 -14.54 -2.81
N CYS A 145 -6.02 -14.69 -3.59
CA CYS A 145 -7.29 -15.32 -3.17
C CYS A 145 -7.12 -16.76 -2.66
N VAL A 146 -6.15 -17.51 -3.18
CA VAL A 146 -5.87 -18.89 -2.75
C VAL A 146 -5.34 -18.95 -1.31
N ASN A 147 -4.78 -17.86 -0.84
CA ASN A 147 -4.22 -17.68 0.51
C ASN A 147 -5.06 -16.70 1.36
N ALA A 148 -6.34 -16.59 1.06
CA ALA A 148 -7.26 -15.73 1.80
C ALA A 148 -7.45 -16.20 3.25
N PRO A 149 -7.68 -15.27 4.22
CA PRO A 149 -7.71 -13.83 4.06
C PRO A 149 -6.30 -13.22 4.12
N MET A 150 -6.16 -12.02 3.55
CA MET A 150 -4.88 -11.35 3.43
C MET A 150 -4.96 -9.85 3.65
N VAL A 151 -3.81 -9.27 3.98
CA VAL A 151 -3.58 -7.83 3.99
C VAL A 151 -2.32 -7.49 3.20
N LEU A 152 -2.25 -6.25 2.71
CA LEU A 152 -1.03 -5.63 2.18
C LEU A 152 -0.55 -4.57 3.18
N ILE A 153 0.73 -4.57 3.49
CA ILE A 153 1.38 -3.52 4.27
C ILE A 153 2.58 -3.04 3.46
N TRP A 154 2.55 -1.81 3.02
CA TRP A 154 3.50 -1.21 2.08
C TRP A 154 3.56 -1.97 0.74
N LYS A 155 4.57 -2.80 0.55
CA LYS A 155 4.79 -3.60 -0.65
C LYS A 155 4.64 -5.10 -0.41
N ASP A 156 4.46 -5.49 0.84
CA ASP A 156 4.48 -6.88 1.28
C ASP A 156 3.08 -7.40 1.57
N THR A 157 2.78 -8.59 1.07
CA THR A 157 1.54 -9.31 1.38
C THR A 157 1.72 -10.23 2.59
N TYR A 158 0.69 -10.30 3.41
CA TYR A 158 0.59 -11.20 4.54
C TYR A 158 -0.70 -11.99 4.39
N GLU A 159 -0.60 -13.28 4.32
CA GLU A 159 -1.64 -14.17 3.79
C GLU A 159 -1.99 -15.27 4.80
N ASP A 160 -3.13 -15.99 4.57
CA ASP A 160 -3.61 -17.05 5.47
C ASP A 160 -3.76 -16.57 6.92
N LEU A 161 -4.23 -15.36 7.09
CA LEU A 161 -4.32 -14.71 8.39
C LEU A 161 -5.51 -15.22 9.19
N THR A 162 -5.31 -15.31 10.49
CA THR A 162 -6.39 -15.41 11.48
C THR A 162 -6.43 -14.12 12.32
N LYS A 163 -7.49 -13.90 13.07
CA LYS A 163 -7.60 -12.79 14.02
C LYS A 163 -6.38 -12.72 14.95
N GLU A 164 -5.94 -13.87 15.45
CA GLU A 164 -4.82 -13.99 16.39
C GLU A 164 -3.48 -13.72 15.71
N SER A 165 -3.22 -14.31 14.53
CA SER A 165 -1.97 -14.12 13.80
C SER A 165 -1.83 -12.67 13.32
N PHE A 166 -2.92 -12.06 12.89
CA PHE A 166 -2.95 -10.66 12.50
C PHE A 166 -2.68 -9.72 13.69
N GLY A 167 -3.27 -10.00 14.85
CA GLY A 167 -2.99 -9.25 16.07
C GLY A 167 -1.51 -9.27 16.44
N LYS A 168 -0.88 -10.46 16.44
CA LYS A 168 0.56 -10.64 16.68
C LYS A 168 1.43 -9.94 15.64
N MET A 169 0.99 -9.94 14.38
CA MET A 169 1.68 -9.24 13.30
C MET A 169 1.70 -7.72 13.56
N LEU A 170 0.59 -7.13 13.97
CA LEU A 170 0.55 -5.70 14.33
C LEU A 170 1.49 -5.40 15.50
N ASP A 171 1.59 -6.29 16.50
CA ASP A 171 2.57 -6.17 17.58
C ASP A 171 4.01 -6.20 17.04
N GLY A 172 4.29 -7.10 16.10
CA GLY A 172 5.58 -7.16 15.42
C GLY A 172 5.96 -5.84 14.75
N PHE A 173 5.05 -5.23 14.01
CA PHE A 173 5.25 -3.91 13.42
C PHE A 173 5.42 -2.81 14.49
N ALA A 174 4.65 -2.86 15.57
CA ALA A 174 4.76 -1.91 16.67
C ALA A 174 6.15 -1.94 17.32
N PHE A 175 6.72 -3.12 17.49
CA PHE A 175 8.05 -3.31 18.10
C PHE A 175 9.22 -3.30 17.09
N GLY A 176 8.95 -3.08 15.80
CA GLY A 176 10.00 -3.04 14.76
C GLY A 176 10.55 -4.42 14.37
N ASN A 177 9.79 -5.47 14.64
CA ASN A 177 10.12 -6.85 14.29
C ASN A 177 8.95 -7.51 13.52
N PRO A 178 8.62 -7.04 12.30
CA PRO A 178 7.53 -7.59 11.52
C PRO A 178 7.82 -9.06 11.13
N PRO A 179 6.78 -9.90 10.98
CA PRO A 179 6.96 -11.25 10.49
C PRO A 179 7.42 -11.26 9.03
N LYS A 180 7.92 -12.40 8.57
CA LYS A 180 8.27 -12.59 7.17
C LYS A 180 7.01 -12.45 6.30
N PRO A 181 7.07 -11.70 5.17
CA PRO A 181 5.96 -11.64 4.22
C PRO A 181 5.55 -13.00 3.66
N GLY A 182 4.31 -13.08 3.19
CA GLY A 182 3.71 -14.28 2.62
C GLY A 182 2.79 -15.01 3.58
N PRO A 183 2.55 -16.33 3.36
CA PRO A 183 1.66 -17.15 4.18
C PRO A 183 2.09 -17.22 5.64
N GLN A 184 1.15 -16.98 6.56
CA GLN A 184 1.43 -16.95 8.00
C GLN A 184 1.12 -18.31 8.69
N ASN A 185 0.69 -19.31 7.93
CA ASN A 185 0.38 -20.66 8.41
C ASN A 185 1.48 -21.69 8.13
N GLY A 186 2.63 -21.26 7.60
CA GLY A 186 3.79 -22.12 7.32
C GLY A 186 3.76 -22.84 5.98
N ARG A 187 2.73 -22.63 5.12
CA ARG A 187 2.75 -23.22 3.78
C ARG A 187 3.77 -22.51 2.88
N GLN A 188 4.22 -23.21 1.86
CA GLN A 188 5.12 -22.66 0.86
C GLN A 188 4.30 -21.95 -0.25
N PHE A 189 4.35 -20.62 -0.31
CA PHE A 189 3.60 -19.81 -1.28
C PHE A 189 2.11 -20.21 -1.34
N SER A 190 1.61 -20.55 -2.53
CA SER A 190 0.23 -21.01 -2.76
C SER A 190 0.06 -22.56 -2.79
N ALA A 191 1.10 -23.30 -2.41
CA ALA A 191 1.02 -24.75 -2.32
C ALA A 191 -0.02 -25.19 -1.26
N PRO A 192 -0.66 -26.38 -1.41
CA PRO A 192 -1.51 -26.90 -0.36
C PRO A 192 -0.78 -27.01 0.97
N ILE A 193 -1.47 -26.72 2.08
CA ILE A 193 -0.87 -26.76 3.43
C ILE A 193 -0.33 -28.13 3.79
N THR A 194 -0.88 -29.19 3.18
CA THR A 194 -0.43 -30.58 3.31
C THR A 194 0.77 -30.93 2.42
N GLY A 195 1.34 -29.95 1.74
CA GLY A 195 2.39 -30.14 0.74
C GLY A 195 1.84 -30.54 -0.64
N PRO A 196 2.73 -30.88 -1.59
CA PRO A 196 2.33 -31.27 -2.94
C PRO A 196 1.31 -32.40 -2.96
N THR A 197 0.26 -32.25 -3.77
CA THR A 197 -0.81 -33.25 -3.92
C THR A 197 -0.72 -34.04 -5.22
N THR A 198 0.17 -33.62 -6.14
CA THR A 198 0.42 -34.23 -7.46
C THR A 198 1.90 -34.64 -7.58
N LEU A 199 2.19 -35.56 -8.49
CA LEU A 199 3.56 -36.03 -8.81
C LEU A 199 4.35 -36.54 -7.58
N LYS A 200 3.68 -37.10 -6.59
CA LYS A 200 4.31 -37.61 -5.36
C LYS A 200 5.17 -38.86 -5.59
N GLU A 201 4.96 -39.54 -6.70
CA GLU A 201 5.64 -40.82 -7.06
C GLU A 201 6.79 -40.60 -8.06
N VAL A 202 7.11 -39.35 -8.41
CA VAL A 202 8.17 -39.01 -9.37
C VAL A 202 9.36 -38.41 -8.60
N THR A 203 9.94 -39.18 -7.70
CA THR A 203 11.23 -38.89 -7.06
C THR A 203 12.17 -40.04 -7.22
#